data_5058b95db01e64f47cabdfaafd4c30f4
#
_entry.id   5058b95db01e64f47cabdfaafd4c30f4
#
_cell.length_a   1.000
_cell.length_b   1.000
_cell.length_c   1.000
_cell.angle_alpha   90.00
_cell.angle_beta   90.00
_cell.angle_gamma   90.00
#
_symmetry.space_group_name_H-M   'P 1'
#
loop_
_entity.id
_entity.type
_entity.pdbx_description
1 polymer ?
#
loop_
_entity_poly.entity_id
_entity_poly.type
_entity_poly.pdbx_seq_one_letter_code
_entity_poly.pdbx_strand_id
1 'polypeptide(L)'
;MSETIQLQAGENAPDFTALDQQGNEHSLAAYREAGKHVILYFYPKDSTPGCTTQACDFRDNMARLNNGDYVVLGVSKDSQTSHQRFIEKQELNFPLLLDEDLALHNAFGTWRLKKNYGREYMGCARSTFVINPDGTLSWCRYNVKAKGHVGMLMRELGMSE
;
A
#
# COMPACT_ATOMS: atom_id res chain seq x y z
N MET A 1 13.10 14.16 -19.41
CA MET A 1 11.90 13.35 -19.22
C MET A 1 12.18 12.30 -18.16
N SER A 2 11.43 12.33 -17.08
CA SER A 2 11.62 11.33 -16.03
C SER A 2 10.92 10.04 -16.42
N GLU A 3 11.62 8.93 -16.33
CA GLU A 3 11.05 7.62 -16.55
C GLU A 3 10.30 7.17 -15.29
N THR A 4 9.15 6.52 -15.48
CA THR A 4 8.43 5.93 -14.37
C THR A 4 9.17 4.69 -13.89
N ILE A 5 9.40 4.62 -12.58
CA ILE A 5 10.04 3.47 -11.97
C ILE A 5 9.11 2.26 -12.07
N GLN A 6 9.66 1.11 -12.40
CA GLN A 6 8.96 -0.17 -12.44
C GLN A 6 9.77 -1.17 -11.64
N LEU A 7 9.31 -1.48 -10.42
CA LEU A 7 10.00 -2.43 -9.55
C LEU A 7 9.55 -3.85 -9.84
N GLN A 8 10.42 -4.80 -9.51
CA GLN A 8 10.15 -6.22 -9.72
C GLN A 8 10.57 -7.02 -8.48
N ALA A 9 9.96 -8.18 -8.30
CA ALA A 9 10.33 -9.10 -7.23
C ALA A 9 11.83 -9.42 -7.31
N GLY A 10 12.48 -9.48 -6.16
CA GLY A 10 13.92 -9.70 -6.06
C GLY A 10 14.75 -8.43 -5.97
N GLU A 11 14.20 -7.29 -6.38
CA GLU A 11 14.90 -6.02 -6.25
C GLU A 11 14.79 -5.48 -4.83
N ASN A 12 15.69 -4.57 -4.45
CA ASN A 12 15.57 -3.87 -3.19
C ASN A 12 14.41 -2.87 -3.26
N ALA A 13 13.58 -2.86 -2.20
CA ALA A 13 12.54 -1.85 -2.09
C ALA A 13 13.18 -0.49 -1.78
N PRO A 14 12.61 0.61 -2.31
CA PRO A 14 13.03 1.95 -1.86
C PRO A 14 12.86 2.10 -0.37
N ASP A 15 13.80 2.76 0.28
CA ASP A 15 13.64 3.12 1.69
C ASP A 15 12.56 4.17 1.82
N PHE A 16 11.87 4.19 2.98
CA PHE A 16 10.85 5.20 3.20
C PHE A 16 10.68 5.52 4.67
N THR A 17 10.19 6.71 4.93
CA THR A 17 9.74 7.16 6.24
C THR A 17 8.51 8.04 5.98
N ALA A 18 7.42 7.78 6.68
CA ALA A 18 6.19 8.55 6.53
C ALA A 18 5.39 8.54 7.81
N LEU A 19 4.53 9.54 7.97
CA LEU A 19 3.63 9.63 9.12
C LEU A 19 2.30 8.97 8.78
N ASP A 20 1.67 8.38 9.79
CA ASP A 20 0.32 7.85 9.64
C ASP A 20 -0.74 8.89 10.04
N GLN A 21 -2.00 8.48 10.07
CA GLN A 21 -3.13 9.37 10.39
C GLN A 21 -3.11 9.91 11.82
N GLN A 22 -2.31 9.33 12.70
CA GLN A 22 -2.17 9.77 14.09
C GLN A 22 -0.88 10.57 14.32
N GLY A 23 -0.09 10.77 13.28
CA GLY A 23 1.20 11.45 13.37
C GLY A 23 2.34 10.55 13.82
N ASN A 24 2.13 9.24 13.89
CA ASN A 24 3.19 8.30 14.22
C ASN A 24 4.06 8.01 13.00
N GLU A 25 5.37 7.94 13.21
CA GLU A 25 6.31 7.68 12.14
C GLU A 25 6.43 6.19 11.85
N HIS A 26 6.43 5.84 10.57
CA HIS A 26 6.69 4.49 10.08
C HIS A 26 7.87 4.53 9.11
N SER A 27 8.80 3.62 9.28
CA SER A 27 9.95 3.52 8.38
C SER A 27 10.20 2.07 8.01
N LEU A 28 10.71 1.86 6.80
CA LEU A 28 11.10 0.52 6.37
C LEU A 28 12.19 -0.04 7.30
N ALA A 29 13.17 0.79 7.68
CA ALA A 29 14.26 0.37 8.55
C ALA A 29 13.74 -0.20 9.88
N ALA A 30 12.74 0.44 10.51
CA ALA A 30 12.19 -0.02 11.77
C ALA A 30 11.51 -1.39 11.63
N TYR A 31 10.78 -1.61 10.55
CA TYR A 31 10.12 -2.90 10.31
C TYR A 31 11.12 -4.00 9.99
N ARG A 32 12.19 -3.67 9.27
CA ARG A 32 13.27 -4.64 8.99
C ARG A 32 13.94 -5.07 10.29
N GLU A 33 14.25 -4.14 11.19
CA GLU A 33 14.82 -4.45 12.50
C GLU A 33 13.91 -5.35 13.33
N ALA A 34 12.59 -5.11 13.23
CA ALA A 34 11.60 -5.91 13.95
C ALA A 34 11.34 -7.27 13.31
N GLY A 35 11.97 -7.59 12.19
CA GLY A 35 11.79 -8.85 11.49
C GLY A 35 10.43 -9.00 10.81
N LYS A 36 9.82 -7.88 10.43
CA LYS A 36 8.48 -7.87 9.85
C LYS A 36 8.52 -7.81 8.33
N HIS A 37 7.57 -8.48 7.69
CA HIS A 37 7.27 -8.31 6.29
C HIS A 37 6.29 -7.15 6.15
N VAL A 38 6.52 -6.26 5.18
CA VAL A 38 5.66 -5.09 4.98
C VAL A 38 4.84 -5.29 3.72
N ILE A 39 3.51 -5.22 3.85
CA ILE A 39 2.61 -5.10 2.72
C ILE A 39 2.28 -3.62 2.59
N LEU A 40 2.87 -2.99 1.58
CA LEU A 40 2.67 -1.57 1.30
C LEU A 40 1.79 -1.47 0.06
N TYR A 41 0.57 -0.96 0.23
CA TYR A 41 -0.32 -0.84 -0.92
C TYR A 41 -0.72 0.61 -1.16
N PHE A 42 -0.72 0.98 -2.42
CA PHE A 42 -1.09 2.32 -2.89
C PHE A 42 -2.47 2.28 -3.49
N TYR A 43 -3.32 3.23 -3.11
CA TYR A 43 -4.69 3.31 -3.61
C TYR A 43 -5.03 4.76 -3.94
N PRO A 44 -5.96 4.99 -4.91
CA PRO A 44 -6.19 6.34 -5.43
C PRO A 44 -6.80 7.34 -4.45
N LYS A 45 -7.80 6.92 -3.65
CA LYS A 45 -8.51 7.90 -2.83
C LYS A 45 -9.34 7.22 -1.73
N ASP A 46 -9.25 7.78 -0.51
CA ASP A 46 -10.06 7.34 0.63
C ASP A 46 -11.55 7.36 0.30
N SER A 47 -12.27 6.44 0.90
CA SER A 47 -13.74 6.41 0.91
C SER A 47 -14.40 6.23 -0.46
N THR A 48 -13.64 5.88 -1.48
CA THR A 48 -14.22 5.47 -2.76
C THR A 48 -14.60 3.99 -2.71
N PRO A 49 -15.55 3.51 -3.54
CA PRO A 49 -16.02 2.12 -3.43
C PRO A 49 -14.94 1.06 -3.55
N GLY A 50 -14.07 1.15 -4.55
CA GLY A 50 -12.99 0.18 -4.73
C GLY A 50 -11.97 0.21 -3.60
N CYS A 51 -11.58 1.40 -3.16
CA CYS A 51 -10.62 1.54 -2.06
C CYS A 51 -11.21 1.07 -0.74
N THR A 52 -12.51 1.27 -0.53
CA THR A 52 -13.21 0.76 0.65
C THR A 52 -13.24 -0.77 0.65
N THR A 53 -13.55 -1.39 -0.49
CA THR A 53 -13.55 -2.86 -0.62
C THR A 53 -12.17 -3.42 -0.29
N GLN A 54 -11.13 -2.86 -0.87
CA GLN A 54 -9.75 -3.32 -0.64
C GLN A 54 -9.35 -3.18 0.82
N ALA A 55 -9.63 -2.02 1.43
CA ALA A 55 -9.28 -1.76 2.82
C ALA A 55 -10.02 -2.70 3.78
N CYS A 56 -11.31 -2.92 3.55
CA CYS A 56 -12.10 -3.83 4.38
C CYS A 56 -11.63 -5.28 4.25
N ASP A 57 -11.21 -5.68 3.05
CA ASP A 57 -10.66 -7.03 2.85
C ASP A 57 -9.34 -7.21 3.62
N PHE A 58 -8.48 -6.20 3.65
CA PHE A 58 -7.28 -6.24 4.49
C PHE A 58 -7.67 -6.30 5.97
N ARG A 59 -8.59 -5.43 6.40
CA ARG A 59 -9.05 -5.40 7.77
C ARG A 59 -9.51 -6.79 8.26
N ASP A 60 -10.30 -7.46 7.43
CA ASP A 60 -10.90 -8.75 7.79
C ASP A 60 -9.86 -9.89 7.84
N ASN A 61 -8.67 -9.68 7.28
CA ASN A 61 -7.61 -10.68 7.24
C ASN A 61 -6.41 -10.33 8.13
N MET A 62 -6.50 -9.26 8.93
CA MET A 62 -5.35 -8.78 9.71
C MET A 62 -4.85 -9.80 10.72
N ALA A 63 -5.73 -10.56 11.37
CA ALA A 63 -5.31 -11.57 12.35
C ALA A 63 -4.38 -12.60 11.72
N ARG A 64 -4.72 -13.08 10.53
CA ARG A 64 -3.87 -14.05 9.82
C ARG A 64 -2.57 -13.42 9.34
N LEU A 65 -2.64 -12.19 8.85
CA LEU A 65 -1.45 -11.47 8.40
C LEU A 65 -0.50 -11.20 9.56
N ASN A 66 -1.01 -10.74 10.70
CA ASN A 66 -0.19 -10.51 11.89
C ASN A 66 0.48 -11.80 12.38
N ASN A 67 -0.21 -12.93 12.32
CA ASN A 67 0.37 -14.23 12.72
C ASN A 67 1.53 -14.63 11.82
N GLY A 68 1.56 -14.18 10.57
CA GLY A 68 2.66 -14.41 9.64
C GLY A 68 3.75 -13.35 9.68
N ASP A 69 3.72 -12.47 10.67
CA ASP A 69 4.65 -11.35 10.81
C ASP A 69 4.55 -10.32 9.66
N TYR A 70 3.37 -10.18 9.08
CA TYR A 70 3.09 -9.16 8.08
C TYR A 70 2.45 -7.93 8.72
N VAL A 71 2.92 -6.75 8.34
CA VAL A 71 2.25 -5.48 8.65
C VAL A 71 1.67 -4.93 7.36
N VAL A 72 0.52 -4.28 7.45
CA VAL A 72 -0.14 -3.66 6.30
C VAL A 72 -0.12 -2.16 6.48
N LEU A 73 0.36 -1.46 5.45
CA LEU A 73 0.39 0.00 5.40
C LEU A 73 -0.28 0.43 4.11
N GLY A 74 -1.36 1.21 4.23
CA GLY A 74 -2.02 1.80 3.06
C GLY A 74 -1.43 3.17 2.79
N VAL A 75 -1.34 3.56 1.52
CA VAL A 75 -0.78 4.85 1.11
C VAL A 75 -1.69 5.51 0.09
N SER A 76 -2.05 6.76 0.33
CA SER A 76 -2.67 7.61 -0.68
C SER A 76 -2.22 9.05 -0.46
N LYS A 77 -2.58 9.94 -1.37
CA LYS A 77 -2.24 11.35 -1.26
C LYS A 77 -3.24 12.14 -0.42
N ASP A 78 -4.22 11.46 0.17
CA ASP A 78 -5.25 12.11 0.97
C ASP A 78 -4.68 12.71 2.26
N SER A 79 -5.42 13.67 2.83
CA SER A 79 -5.01 14.36 4.05
C SER A 79 -5.16 13.48 5.29
N GLN A 80 -4.54 13.94 6.37
CA GLN A 80 -4.66 13.29 7.68
C GLN A 80 -6.14 13.17 8.10
N THR A 81 -6.91 14.23 7.93
CA THR A 81 -8.34 14.23 8.26
C THR A 81 -9.11 13.20 7.45
N SER A 82 -8.82 13.10 6.14
CA SER A 82 -9.45 12.12 5.26
C SER A 82 -9.14 10.69 5.74
N HIS A 83 -7.87 10.40 6.03
CA HIS A 83 -7.47 9.10 6.54
C HIS A 83 -8.16 8.75 7.86
N GLN A 84 -8.24 9.71 8.78
CA GLN A 84 -8.91 9.51 10.07
C GLN A 84 -10.38 9.14 9.89
N ARG A 85 -11.07 9.84 8.99
CA ARG A 85 -12.48 9.57 8.69
C ARG A 85 -12.67 8.19 8.05
N PHE A 86 -11.79 7.83 7.15
CA PHE A 86 -11.85 6.53 6.47
C PHE A 86 -11.67 5.40 7.47
N ILE A 87 -10.64 5.50 8.32
CA ILE A 87 -10.36 4.50 9.36
C ILE A 87 -11.54 4.38 10.32
N GLU A 88 -12.08 5.50 10.78
CA GLU A 88 -13.18 5.49 11.72
C GLU A 88 -14.45 4.87 11.10
N LYS A 89 -14.80 5.30 9.89
CA LYS A 89 -16.01 4.83 9.22
C LYS A 89 -15.97 3.35 8.90
N GLN A 90 -14.82 2.84 8.48
CA GLN A 90 -14.66 1.43 8.08
C GLN A 90 -14.05 0.56 9.18
N GLU A 91 -13.76 1.13 10.34
CA GLU A 91 -13.15 0.42 11.46
C GLU A 91 -11.85 -0.29 11.04
N LEU A 92 -11.01 0.42 10.30
CA LEU A 92 -9.74 -0.14 9.82
C LEU A 92 -8.77 -0.34 10.99
N ASN A 93 -8.05 -1.44 10.96
CA ASN A 93 -7.15 -1.86 12.04
C ASN A 93 -5.69 -1.89 11.59
N PHE A 94 -5.33 -1.04 10.65
CA PHE A 94 -3.96 -0.84 10.18
C PHE A 94 -3.78 0.63 9.80
N PRO A 95 -2.52 1.12 9.81
CA PRO A 95 -2.27 2.55 9.54
C PRO A 95 -2.42 2.90 8.07
N LEU A 96 -2.79 4.17 7.83
CA LEU A 96 -2.78 4.77 6.50
C LEU A 96 -1.72 5.87 6.50
N LEU A 97 -0.75 5.77 5.60
CA LEU A 97 0.37 6.70 5.52
C LEU A 97 -0.01 7.94 4.71
N LEU A 98 0.54 9.08 5.12
CA LEU A 98 0.37 10.35 4.44
C LEU A 98 1.43 10.49 3.36
N ASP A 99 1.01 10.77 2.13
CA ASP A 99 1.93 10.99 1.01
C ASP A 99 1.46 12.14 0.13
N GLU A 100 1.09 13.26 0.78
CA GLU A 100 0.54 14.43 0.08
C GLU A 100 1.53 15.02 -0.93
N ASP A 101 2.83 14.91 -0.67
CA ASP A 101 3.88 15.38 -1.57
C ASP A 101 4.28 14.35 -2.64
N LEU A 102 3.66 13.18 -2.63
CA LEU A 102 3.90 12.10 -3.59
C LEU A 102 5.29 11.48 -3.53
N ALA A 103 6.03 11.68 -2.44
CA ALA A 103 7.38 11.14 -2.31
C ALA A 103 7.39 9.61 -2.41
N LEU A 104 6.50 8.92 -1.69
CA LEU A 104 6.40 7.47 -1.77
C LEU A 104 5.87 7.01 -3.14
N HIS A 105 4.84 7.68 -3.66
CA HIS A 105 4.31 7.36 -4.99
C HIS A 105 5.40 7.39 -6.04
N ASN A 106 6.25 8.42 -6.01
CA ASN A 106 7.32 8.55 -6.99
C ASN A 106 8.43 7.53 -6.76
N ALA A 107 8.79 7.27 -5.50
CA ALA A 107 9.83 6.28 -5.17
C ALA A 107 9.45 4.87 -5.62
N PHE A 108 8.18 4.50 -5.48
CA PHE A 108 7.68 3.16 -5.84
C PHE A 108 7.12 3.09 -7.26
N GLY A 109 7.08 4.22 -7.97
CA GLY A 109 6.64 4.24 -9.37
C GLY A 109 5.14 4.10 -9.55
N THR A 110 4.33 4.47 -8.56
CA THR A 110 2.88 4.31 -8.62
C THR A 110 2.14 5.56 -9.12
N TRP A 111 2.82 6.71 -9.19
CA TRP A 111 2.23 7.93 -9.73
C TRP A 111 2.45 7.96 -11.23
N ARG A 112 1.39 7.71 -12.00
CA ARG A 112 1.52 7.44 -13.43
C ARG A 112 0.49 8.20 -14.24
N LEU A 113 0.78 8.33 -15.54
CA LEU A 113 -0.18 8.85 -16.50
C LEU A 113 -1.31 7.82 -16.67
N LYS A 114 -2.54 8.29 -16.46
CA LYS A 114 -3.75 7.47 -16.60
C LYS A 114 -4.61 8.06 -17.72
N LYS A 115 -5.32 7.20 -18.42
CA LYS A 115 -6.24 7.59 -19.50
C LYS A 115 -7.65 7.12 -19.14
N ASN A 116 -8.61 8.03 -19.25
CA ASN A 116 -10.00 7.72 -18.94
C ASN A 116 -10.91 8.57 -19.80
N TYR A 117 -11.74 7.95 -20.62
CA TYR A 117 -12.66 8.63 -21.53
C TYR A 117 -11.98 9.69 -22.39
N GLY A 118 -10.83 9.36 -22.96
CA GLY A 118 -10.07 10.28 -23.81
C GLY A 118 -9.30 11.38 -23.08
N ARG A 119 -9.35 11.39 -21.76
CA ARG A 119 -8.60 12.35 -20.94
C ARG A 119 -7.36 11.70 -20.37
N GLU A 120 -6.27 12.46 -20.36
CA GLU A 120 -5.02 12.02 -19.74
C GLU A 120 -4.80 12.83 -18.46
N TYR A 121 -4.40 12.15 -17.39
CA TYR A 121 -4.10 12.80 -16.12
C TYR A 121 -3.11 11.95 -15.32
N MET A 122 -2.38 12.59 -14.42
CA MET A 122 -1.49 11.87 -13.51
C MET A 122 -2.30 11.39 -12.30
N GLY A 123 -2.08 10.15 -11.91
CA GLY A 123 -2.79 9.59 -10.77
C GLY A 123 -2.10 8.36 -10.21
N CYS A 124 -2.64 7.87 -9.11
CA CYS A 124 -2.12 6.65 -8.46
C CYS A 124 -2.57 5.41 -9.23
N ALA A 125 -1.62 4.61 -9.67
CA ALA A 125 -1.89 3.25 -10.15
C ALA A 125 -1.99 2.36 -8.92
N ARG A 126 -3.15 1.75 -8.67
CA ARG A 126 -3.36 0.85 -7.52
C ARG A 126 -2.32 -0.26 -7.58
N SER A 127 -1.46 -0.34 -6.58
CA SER A 127 -0.29 -1.23 -6.61
C SER A 127 -0.01 -1.76 -5.21
N THR A 128 0.58 -2.95 -5.15
CA THR A 128 0.93 -3.56 -3.86
C THR A 128 2.34 -4.12 -3.92
N PHE A 129 3.08 -3.90 -2.86
CA PHE A 129 4.46 -4.34 -2.70
C PHE A 129 4.58 -5.13 -1.40
N VAL A 130 5.19 -6.30 -1.48
CA VAL A 130 5.50 -7.10 -0.28
C VAL A 130 7.01 -7.09 -0.09
N ILE A 131 7.43 -6.53 1.04
CA ILE A 131 8.86 -6.30 1.34
C ILE A 131 9.28 -7.24 2.45
N ASN A 132 10.34 -8.00 2.18
CA ASN A 132 10.93 -8.91 3.18
C ASN A 132 11.71 -8.15 4.26
N PRO A 133 11.96 -8.76 5.43
CA PRO A 133 12.79 -8.12 6.46
C PRO A 133 14.20 -7.75 6.00
N ASP A 134 14.72 -8.37 4.95
CA ASP A 134 16.04 -8.00 4.38
C ASP A 134 15.96 -6.80 3.42
N GLY A 135 14.74 -6.26 3.20
CA GLY A 135 14.55 -5.10 2.34
C GLY A 135 14.27 -5.43 0.88
N THR A 136 14.28 -6.70 0.50
CA THR A 136 13.98 -7.08 -0.89
C THR A 136 12.47 -7.28 -1.08
N LEU A 137 12.01 -7.07 -2.32
CA LEU A 137 10.62 -7.33 -2.70
C LEU A 137 10.43 -8.83 -2.92
N SER A 138 9.53 -9.44 -2.14
CA SER A 138 9.15 -10.83 -2.40
C SER A 138 8.09 -10.92 -3.49
N TRP A 139 7.30 -9.86 -3.64
CA TRP A 139 6.20 -9.80 -4.60
C TRP A 139 5.81 -8.35 -4.83
N CYS A 140 5.44 -8.01 -6.04
CA CYS A 140 4.83 -6.71 -6.32
C CYS A 140 4.00 -6.78 -7.58
N ARG A 141 2.98 -5.93 -7.66
CA ARG A 141 2.13 -5.84 -8.83
C ARG A 141 1.56 -4.43 -8.94
N TYR A 142 1.64 -3.88 -10.13
CA TYR A 142 1.05 -2.59 -10.50
C TYR A 142 -0.32 -2.83 -11.14
N ASN A 143 -1.17 -1.83 -11.09
CA ASN A 143 -2.49 -1.83 -11.73
C ASN A 143 -3.36 -3.01 -11.29
N VAL A 144 -3.43 -3.24 -9.98
CA VAL A 144 -4.28 -4.30 -9.43
C VAL A 144 -5.73 -3.84 -9.35
N LYS A 145 -6.64 -4.79 -9.41
CA LYS A 145 -8.06 -4.53 -9.20
C LYS A 145 -8.37 -4.61 -7.70
N ALA A 146 -9.24 -3.73 -7.22
CA ALA A 146 -9.60 -3.73 -5.80
C ALA A 146 -10.34 -5.02 -5.40
N LYS A 147 -11.28 -5.44 -6.22
CA LYS A 147 -12.09 -6.63 -5.93
C LYS A 147 -11.25 -7.90 -6.04
N GLY A 148 -11.23 -8.68 -4.97
CA GLY A 148 -10.52 -9.96 -4.94
C GLY A 148 -9.00 -9.85 -4.78
N HIS A 149 -8.46 -8.63 -4.67
CA HIS A 149 -7.02 -8.44 -4.58
C HIS A 149 -6.42 -9.08 -3.33
N VAL A 150 -7.02 -8.84 -2.17
CA VAL A 150 -6.47 -9.34 -0.90
C VAL A 150 -6.49 -10.87 -0.86
N GLY A 151 -7.57 -11.48 -1.36
CA GLY A 151 -7.65 -12.95 -1.45
C GLY A 151 -6.56 -13.52 -2.35
N MET A 152 -6.33 -12.90 -3.49
CA MET A 152 -5.27 -13.30 -4.42
C MET A 152 -3.90 -13.13 -3.76
N LEU A 153 -3.67 -11.99 -3.10
CA LEU A 153 -2.41 -11.72 -2.41
C LEU A 153 -2.13 -12.77 -1.33
N MET A 154 -3.13 -13.11 -0.54
CA MET A 154 -2.94 -14.11 0.52
C MET A 154 -2.59 -15.48 -0.06
N ARG A 155 -3.17 -15.85 -1.20
CA ARG A 155 -2.78 -17.09 -1.89
C ARG A 155 -1.32 -17.03 -2.37
N GLU A 156 -0.90 -15.89 -2.91
CA GLU A 156 0.50 -15.71 -3.34
C GLU A 156 1.48 -15.78 -2.18
N LEU A 157 1.05 -15.39 -0.99
CA LEU A 157 1.88 -15.46 0.21
C LEU A 157 1.81 -16.83 0.90
N GLY A 158 1.06 -17.79 0.34
CA GLY A 158 0.91 -19.10 0.92
C GLY A 158 0.01 -19.14 2.16
N MET A 159 -0.88 -18.16 2.30
CA MET A 159 -1.76 -18.01 3.47
C MET A 159 -3.21 -18.40 3.16
N SER A 160 -3.42 -19.33 2.26
CA SER A 160 -4.76 -19.83 1.94
C SER A 160 -5.35 -20.59 3.13
N GLU A 161 -6.66 -20.61 3.20
CA GLU A 161 -7.38 -21.33 4.26
C GLU A 161 -7.10 -22.83 4.24
#